data_5e8acdb5d05e539569daa24731715974
#
_entry.id   5e8acdb5d05e539569daa24731715974
#
_cell.length_a   1.000
_cell.length_b   1.000
_cell.length_c   1.000
_cell.angle_alpha   90.00
_cell.angle_beta   90.00
_cell.angle_gamma   90.00
#
_symmetry.space_group_name_H-M   'P 1'
#
loop_
_entity.id
_entity.type
_entity.pdbx_description
1 polymer ?
#
loop_
_entity_poly.entity_id
_entity_poly.type
_entity_poly.pdbx_seq_one_letter_code
_entity_poly.pdbx_strand_id
1 'polypeptide(L)'
;MISKNIIKEMILSSRTFILESITGIVPRAAANVAAPGKTVILYGIRRSGKTFILYDIFRRNLDTALYLDFEDDRLTGFTAPDFATVQEVFLELRPGAAGRIVYLFDEIQHVSGWERFCRRVTERENAAVYVTGSSSKLMPLEVDTAIRGRAWSVAVFPFSFSEFLHLRQGSRERNEILFGTRKIETKRLFAEYARWGGFP
;
A
#
# COMPACT_ATOMS: atom_id res chain seq x y z
N MET A 1 -8.78 -15.91 17.87
CA MET A 1 -9.59 -15.82 16.62
C MET A 1 -10.44 -14.57 16.70
N ILE A 2 -10.29 -13.68 15.76
CA ILE A 2 -11.06 -12.42 15.71
C ILE A 2 -12.49 -12.70 15.25
N SER A 3 -13.48 -12.04 15.82
CA SER A 3 -14.88 -12.28 15.44
C SER A 3 -15.19 -11.76 14.03
N LYS A 4 -16.09 -12.44 13.30
CA LYS A 4 -16.53 -12.01 11.96
C LYS A 4 -17.10 -10.59 11.96
N ASN A 5 -17.78 -10.19 13.04
CA ASN A 5 -18.37 -8.86 13.16
C ASN A 5 -17.28 -7.75 13.21
N ILE A 6 -16.22 -7.96 13.97
CA ILE A 6 -15.08 -7.03 14.03
C ILE A 6 -14.43 -6.92 12.65
N ILE A 7 -14.16 -8.05 11.99
CA ILE A 7 -13.59 -8.07 10.64
C ILE A 7 -14.48 -7.31 9.64
N LYS A 8 -15.78 -7.54 9.69
CA LYS A 8 -16.75 -6.85 8.84
C LYS A 8 -16.75 -5.34 9.06
N GLU A 9 -16.76 -4.92 10.32
CA GLU A 9 -16.68 -3.50 10.70
C GLU A 9 -15.40 -2.86 10.17
N MET A 10 -14.26 -3.53 10.33
CA MET A 10 -12.97 -3.02 9.86
C MET A 10 -12.93 -2.85 8.34
N ILE A 11 -13.39 -3.85 7.59
CA ILE A 11 -13.44 -3.78 6.13
C ILE A 11 -14.29 -2.60 5.68
N LEU A 12 -15.44 -2.39 6.31
CA LEU A 12 -16.36 -1.30 5.96
C LEU A 12 -15.81 0.07 6.39
N SER A 13 -15.31 0.19 7.62
CA SER A 13 -14.77 1.46 8.15
C SER A 13 -13.51 1.90 7.39
N SER A 14 -12.59 0.97 7.09
CA SER A 14 -11.41 1.27 6.29
C SER A 14 -11.77 1.74 4.88
N ARG A 15 -12.78 1.11 4.24
CA ARG A 15 -13.28 1.55 2.94
C ARG A 15 -13.81 2.97 2.99
N THR A 16 -14.68 3.28 3.94
CA THR A 16 -15.24 4.61 4.14
C THR A 16 -14.14 5.64 4.38
N PHE A 17 -13.21 5.35 5.29
CA PHE A 17 -12.07 6.21 5.57
C PHE A 17 -11.24 6.52 4.32
N ILE A 18 -10.87 5.49 3.53
CA ILE A 18 -10.05 5.68 2.33
C ILE A 18 -10.79 6.51 1.27
N LEU A 19 -12.09 6.32 1.12
CA LEU A 19 -12.86 7.00 0.07
C LEU A 19 -13.26 8.44 0.43
N GLU A 20 -13.59 8.68 1.70
CA GLU A 20 -14.14 9.97 2.15
C GLU A 20 -13.08 10.89 2.73
N SER A 21 -12.10 10.33 3.48
CA SER A 21 -11.12 11.13 4.20
C SER A 21 -9.85 11.42 3.40
N ILE A 22 -9.55 10.61 2.38
CA ILE A 22 -8.31 10.71 1.62
C ILE A 22 -8.55 11.45 0.31
N THR A 23 -8.12 12.70 0.26
CA THR A 23 -8.12 13.55 -0.95
C THR A 23 -6.69 13.85 -1.38
N GLY A 24 -6.46 14.01 -2.69
CA GLY A 24 -5.18 14.52 -3.19
C GLY A 24 -4.00 13.54 -3.09
N ILE A 25 -4.21 12.25 -3.36
CA ILE A 25 -3.10 11.28 -3.43
C ILE A 25 -2.15 11.66 -4.55
N VAL A 26 -0.87 11.82 -4.22
CA VAL A 26 0.19 11.99 -5.22
C VAL A 26 0.49 10.64 -5.86
N PRO A 27 0.31 10.49 -7.19
CA PRO A 27 0.61 9.24 -7.87
C PRO A 27 2.08 8.85 -7.71
N ARG A 28 2.33 7.61 -7.32
CA ARG A 28 3.68 7.07 -7.16
C ARG A 28 3.92 5.93 -8.16
N ALA A 29 5.11 5.88 -8.73
CA ALA A 29 5.49 4.78 -9.65
C ALA A 29 5.33 3.40 -8.99
N ALA A 30 5.59 3.30 -7.68
CA ALA A 30 5.42 2.08 -6.90
C ALA A 30 3.98 1.53 -6.89
N ALA A 31 2.95 2.39 -7.05
CA ALA A 31 1.55 1.96 -7.15
C ALA A 31 1.22 1.25 -8.48
N ASN A 32 2.08 1.37 -9.48
CA ASN A 32 1.90 0.74 -10.80
C ASN A 32 2.64 -0.60 -10.92
N VAL A 33 3.32 -1.03 -9.86
CA VAL A 33 4.02 -2.32 -9.87
C VAL A 33 3.01 -3.45 -9.77
N ALA A 34 2.96 -4.28 -10.79
CA ALA A 34 2.23 -5.53 -10.80
C ALA A 34 3.24 -6.68 -10.98
N ALA A 35 3.20 -7.66 -10.11
CA ALA A 35 4.06 -8.83 -10.18
C ALA A 35 3.20 -10.11 -10.11
N PRO A 36 2.67 -10.59 -11.24
CA PRO A 36 1.84 -11.79 -11.27
C PRO A 36 2.55 -12.98 -10.61
N GLY A 37 1.83 -13.70 -9.74
CA GLY A 37 2.38 -14.84 -8.99
C GLY A 37 3.39 -14.48 -7.89
N LYS A 38 3.55 -13.19 -7.58
CA LYS A 38 4.42 -12.70 -6.51
C LYS A 38 3.68 -11.76 -5.56
N THR A 39 4.11 -11.76 -4.30
CA THR A 39 3.72 -10.74 -3.33
C THR A 39 4.57 -9.50 -3.53
N VAL A 40 3.95 -8.35 -3.78
CA VAL A 40 4.65 -7.06 -3.83
C VAL A 40 4.85 -6.54 -2.41
N ILE A 41 6.09 -6.27 -2.05
CA ILE A 41 6.49 -5.79 -0.73
C ILE A 41 6.96 -4.35 -0.85
N LEU A 42 6.17 -3.43 -0.30
CA LEU A 42 6.50 -2.02 -0.23
C LEU A 42 7.25 -1.77 1.09
N TYR A 43 8.55 -1.65 1.04
CA TYR A 43 9.36 -1.41 2.23
C TYR A 43 10.05 -0.03 2.17
N GLY A 44 10.34 0.53 3.31
CA GLY A 44 10.98 1.83 3.40
C GLY A 44 10.80 2.46 4.77
N ILE A 45 11.48 3.60 4.98
CA ILE A 45 11.43 4.30 6.25
C ILE A 45 10.00 4.72 6.61
N ARG A 46 9.76 4.91 7.89
CA ARG A 46 8.47 5.43 8.39
C ARG A 46 8.17 6.79 7.73
N ARG A 47 6.90 7.05 7.42
CA ARG A 47 6.42 8.27 6.74
C ARG A 47 6.92 8.46 5.29
N SER A 48 7.39 7.42 4.61
CA SER A 48 7.71 7.50 3.17
C SER A 48 6.51 7.42 2.24
N GLY A 49 5.30 7.22 2.78
CA GLY A 49 4.04 7.18 2.01
C GLY A 49 3.62 5.79 1.54
N LYS A 50 4.10 4.71 2.16
CA LYS A 50 3.72 3.31 1.82
C LYS A 50 2.21 3.07 1.88
N THR A 51 1.58 3.47 2.98
CA THR A 51 0.12 3.38 3.17
C THR A 51 -0.66 4.09 2.07
N PHE A 52 -0.23 5.28 1.65
CA PHE A 52 -0.88 6.02 0.56
C PHE A 52 -0.75 5.34 -0.80
N ILE A 53 0.30 4.54 -1.02
CA ILE A 53 0.41 3.69 -2.21
C ILE A 53 -0.67 2.59 -2.17
N LEU A 54 -0.91 1.95 -1.01
CA LEU A 54 -2.00 0.99 -0.86
C LEU A 54 -3.37 1.64 -1.09
N TYR A 55 -3.58 2.87 -0.61
CA TYR A 55 -4.83 3.61 -0.83
C TYR A 55 -5.05 3.94 -2.32
N ASP A 56 -4.00 4.28 -3.06
CA ASP A 56 -4.09 4.50 -4.51
C ASP A 56 -4.48 3.20 -5.23
N ILE A 57 -3.85 2.07 -4.87
CA ILE A 57 -4.20 0.75 -5.41
C ILE A 57 -5.65 0.38 -5.04
N PHE A 58 -6.08 0.63 -3.80
CA PHE A 58 -7.44 0.40 -3.33
C PHE A 58 -8.47 1.15 -4.19
N ARG A 59 -8.25 2.44 -4.41
CA ARG A 59 -9.17 3.29 -5.19
C ARG A 59 -9.29 2.87 -6.65
N ARG A 60 -8.26 2.25 -7.21
CA ARG A 60 -8.29 1.68 -8.57
C ARG A 60 -9.00 0.33 -8.64
N ASN A 61 -9.24 -0.34 -7.50
CA ASN A 61 -9.78 -1.69 -7.41
C ASN A 61 -10.96 -1.79 -6.43
N LEU A 62 -11.88 -0.83 -6.45
CA LEU A 62 -12.94 -0.63 -5.43
C LEU A 62 -13.81 -1.86 -5.14
N ASP A 63 -14.05 -2.70 -6.15
CA ASP A 63 -14.92 -3.86 -6.02
C ASP A 63 -14.20 -5.12 -5.56
N THR A 64 -12.87 -5.13 -5.66
CA THR A 64 -12.04 -6.32 -5.40
C THR A 64 -10.96 -6.10 -4.35
N ALA A 65 -10.68 -4.86 -3.95
CA ALA A 65 -9.65 -4.56 -2.98
C ALA A 65 -10.12 -4.81 -1.55
N LEU A 66 -9.34 -5.62 -0.83
CA LEU A 66 -9.44 -5.88 0.59
C LEU A 66 -8.25 -5.22 1.29
N TYR A 67 -8.51 -4.18 2.07
CA TYR A 67 -7.49 -3.47 2.85
C TYR A 67 -7.63 -3.79 4.34
N LEU A 68 -6.51 -4.09 4.99
CA LEU A 68 -6.38 -4.21 6.45
C LEU A 68 -5.09 -3.53 6.90
N ASP A 69 -5.19 -2.77 8.00
CA ASP A 69 -4.07 -2.22 8.74
C ASP A 69 -3.85 -3.05 10.02
N PHE A 70 -2.70 -3.68 10.15
CA PHE A 70 -2.36 -4.51 11.31
C PHE A 70 -1.79 -3.73 12.50
N GLU A 71 -1.69 -2.39 12.40
CA GLU A 71 -1.51 -1.50 13.57
C GLU A 71 -2.86 -1.15 14.24
N ASP A 72 -4.00 -1.51 13.64
CA ASP A 72 -5.33 -1.29 14.25
C ASP A 72 -5.49 -2.17 15.50
N ASP A 73 -5.84 -1.55 16.62
CA ASP A 73 -5.99 -2.21 17.92
C ASP A 73 -7.08 -3.28 17.95
N ARG A 74 -8.11 -3.18 17.10
CA ARG A 74 -9.17 -4.18 16.92
C ARG A 74 -8.63 -5.51 16.38
N LEU A 75 -7.45 -5.51 15.75
CA LEU A 75 -6.75 -6.71 15.28
C LEU A 75 -5.75 -7.26 16.30
N THR A 76 -5.74 -6.75 17.53
CA THR A 76 -4.88 -7.31 18.59
C THR A 76 -5.13 -8.81 18.75
N GLY A 77 -4.06 -9.61 18.63
CA GLY A 77 -4.14 -11.07 18.68
C GLY A 77 -4.55 -11.73 17.35
N PHE A 78 -4.56 -11.00 16.22
CA PHE A 78 -4.74 -11.57 14.89
C PHE A 78 -3.61 -12.57 14.57
N THR A 79 -3.99 -13.70 14.02
CA THR A 79 -3.10 -14.80 13.70
C THR A 79 -3.28 -15.28 12.25
N ALA A 80 -2.31 -16.01 11.71
CA ALA A 80 -2.39 -16.50 10.34
C ALA A 80 -3.69 -17.29 10.00
N PRO A 81 -4.29 -18.09 10.88
CA PRO A 81 -5.61 -18.69 10.62
C PRO A 81 -6.74 -17.71 10.39
N ASP A 82 -6.69 -16.51 11.01
CA ASP A 82 -7.76 -15.50 10.87
C ASP A 82 -7.87 -14.93 9.44
N PHE A 83 -6.83 -15.04 8.61
CA PHE A 83 -6.91 -14.65 7.19
C PHE A 83 -8.00 -15.40 6.41
N ALA A 84 -8.28 -16.67 6.76
CA ALA A 84 -9.35 -17.42 6.11
C ALA A 84 -10.72 -16.78 6.43
N THR A 85 -10.94 -16.38 7.68
CA THR A 85 -12.16 -15.69 8.11
C THR A 85 -12.29 -14.32 7.45
N VAL A 86 -11.17 -13.59 7.30
CA VAL A 86 -11.15 -12.31 6.56
C VAL A 86 -11.57 -12.50 5.11
N GLN A 87 -11.03 -13.51 4.42
CA GLN A 87 -11.38 -13.84 3.03
C GLN A 87 -12.87 -14.18 2.91
N GLU A 88 -13.40 -15.01 3.82
CA GLU A 88 -14.80 -15.39 3.86
C GLU A 88 -15.71 -14.15 4.05
N VAL A 89 -15.46 -13.35 5.08
CA VAL A 89 -16.25 -12.13 5.36
C VAL A 89 -16.19 -11.14 4.18
N PHE A 90 -15.03 -10.99 3.56
CA PHE A 90 -14.91 -10.11 2.39
C PHE A 90 -15.76 -10.61 1.21
N LEU A 91 -15.76 -11.92 0.95
CA LEU A 91 -16.59 -12.51 -0.11
C LEU A 91 -18.10 -12.47 0.21
N GLU A 92 -18.48 -12.54 1.49
CA GLU A 92 -19.85 -12.27 1.91
C GLU A 92 -20.30 -10.84 1.58
N LEU A 93 -19.38 -9.86 1.78
CA LEU A 93 -19.64 -8.44 1.47
C LEU A 93 -19.53 -8.11 -0.03
N ARG A 94 -18.70 -8.84 -0.76
CA ARG A 94 -18.34 -8.62 -2.17
C ARG A 94 -18.29 -9.94 -2.95
N PRO A 95 -19.42 -10.60 -3.21
CA PRO A 95 -19.41 -11.89 -3.91
C PRO A 95 -18.77 -11.84 -5.30
N GLY A 96 -18.89 -10.68 -5.98
CA GLY A 96 -18.25 -10.45 -7.30
C GLY A 96 -16.72 -10.39 -7.28
N ALA A 97 -16.08 -10.34 -6.10
CA ALA A 97 -14.64 -10.36 -5.97
C ALA A 97 -14.03 -11.78 -6.02
N ALA A 98 -14.85 -12.83 -6.03
CA ALA A 98 -14.36 -14.21 -6.06
C ALA A 98 -13.36 -14.44 -7.21
N GLY A 99 -12.18 -15.01 -6.89
CA GLY A 99 -11.08 -15.23 -7.82
C GLY A 99 -10.35 -13.98 -8.33
N ARG A 100 -10.65 -12.79 -7.78
CA ARG A 100 -10.06 -11.51 -8.21
C ARG A 100 -9.68 -10.58 -7.06
N ILE A 101 -9.55 -11.11 -5.83
CA ILE A 101 -9.25 -10.29 -4.65
C ILE A 101 -7.87 -9.68 -4.80
N VAL A 102 -7.79 -8.37 -4.53
CA VAL A 102 -6.55 -7.63 -4.39
C VAL A 102 -6.33 -7.39 -2.89
N TYR A 103 -5.39 -8.12 -2.31
CA TYR A 103 -5.06 -8.01 -0.89
C TYR A 103 -4.09 -6.85 -0.65
N LEU A 104 -4.45 -5.95 0.26
CA LEU A 104 -3.69 -4.76 0.63
C LEU A 104 -3.49 -4.79 2.15
N PHE A 105 -2.31 -5.20 2.60
CA PHE A 105 -2.00 -5.39 4.00
C PHE A 105 -0.97 -4.37 4.46
N ASP A 106 -1.39 -3.47 5.33
CA ASP A 106 -0.51 -2.46 5.91
C ASP A 106 0.13 -2.98 7.20
N GLU A 107 1.42 -2.70 7.39
CA GLU A 107 2.25 -3.09 8.54
C GLU A 107 2.14 -4.60 8.88
N ILE A 108 2.23 -5.46 7.85
CA ILE A 108 1.98 -6.91 7.91
C ILE A 108 2.89 -7.67 8.91
N GLN A 109 4.05 -7.11 9.28
CA GLN A 109 4.98 -7.73 10.23
C GLN A 109 4.38 -7.92 11.64
N HIS A 110 3.23 -7.34 11.92
CA HIS A 110 2.50 -7.58 13.18
C HIS A 110 1.81 -8.95 13.22
N VAL A 111 1.72 -9.66 12.08
CA VAL A 111 1.09 -10.98 11.98
C VAL A 111 2.14 -12.05 11.77
N SER A 112 2.35 -12.90 12.76
CA SER A 112 3.28 -14.04 12.62
C SER A 112 2.77 -15.04 11.58
N GLY A 113 3.64 -15.45 10.64
CA GLY A 113 3.33 -16.48 9.63
C GLY A 113 2.46 -16.02 8.47
N TRP A 114 2.34 -14.69 8.27
CA TRP A 114 1.62 -14.08 7.15
C TRP A 114 2.11 -14.53 5.78
N GLU A 115 3.38 -14.88 5.68
CA GLU A 115 4.04 -15.30 4.44
C GLU A 115 3.39 -16.57 3.84
N ARG A 116 2.90 -17.46 4.69
CA ARG A 116 2.23 -18.71 4.25
C ARG A 116 0.90 -18.39 3.57
N PHE A 117 0.15 -17.42 4.11
CA PHE A 117 -1.09 -16.99 3.51
C PHE A 117 -0.83 -16.31 2.17
N CYS A 118 0.06 -15.30 2.13
CA CYS A 118 0.39 -14.57 0.90
C CYS A 118 0.85 -15.52 -0.20
N ARG A 119 1.75 -16.47 0.13
CA ARG A 119 2.18 -17.48 -0.82
C ARG A 119 1.03 -18.34 -1.34
N ARG A 120 0.12 -18.79 -0.46
CA ARG A 120 -1.02 -19.61 -0.86
C ARG A 120 -1.91 -18.89 -1.87
N VAL A 121 -2.29 -17.64 -1.59
CA VAL A 121 -3.22 -16.91 -2.44
C VAL A 121 -2.58 -16.45 -3.76
N THR A 122 -1.27 -16.13 -3.76
CA THR A 122 -0.56 -15.82 -5.01
C THR A 122 -0.37 -17.05 -5.90
N GLU A 123 -0.03 -18.22 -5.31
CA GLU A 123 0.23 -19.43 -6.06
C GLU A 123 -1.03 -20.13 -6.57
N ARG A 124 -2.05 -20.23 -5.73
CA ARG A 124 -3.21 -21.08 -6.00
C ARG A 124 -4.42 -20.28 -6.51
N GLU A 125 -4.53 -19.03 -6.12
CA GLU A 125 -5.65 -18.17 -6.45
C GLU A 125 -5.28 -17.08 -7.46
N ASN A 126 -3.99 -17.00 -7.84
CA ASN A 126 -3.43 -15.95 -8.71
C ASN A 126 -3.82 -14.53 -8.24
N ALA A 127 -3.96 -14.36 -6.93
CA ALA A 127 -4.38 -13.10 -6.33
C ALA A 127 -3.23 -12.08 -6.37
N ALA A 128 -3.57 -10.82 -6.56
CA ALA A 128 -2.64 -9.72 -6.37
C ALA A 128 -2.51 -9.41 -4.87
N VAL A 129 -1.27 -9.42 -4.35
CA VAL A 129 -1.01 -9.16 -2.94
C VAL A 129 0.04 -8.06 -2.80
N TYR A 130 -0.31 -7.02 -2.07
CA TYR A 130 0.57 -5.91 -1.72
C TYR A 130 0.67 -5.82 -0.21
N VAL A 131 1.88 -5.80 0.32
CA VAL A 131 2.11 -5.67 1.75
C VAL A 131 3.05 -4.50 2.02
N THR A 132 2.87 -3.83 3.14
CA THR A 132 3.82 -2.83 3.62
C THR A 132 4.43 -3.24 4.96
N GLY A 133 5.55 -2.61 5.26
CA GLY A 133 6.16 -2.64 6.58
C GLY A 133 7.41 -1.77 6.65
N SER A 134 7.91 -1.59 7.86
CA SER A 134 9.13 -0.82 8.07
C SER A 134 10.35 -1.57 7.55
N SER A 135 11.35 -0.84 7.01
CA SER A 135 12.59 -1.41 6.47
C SER A 135 13.38 -2.26 7.49
N SER A 136 13.19 -2.02 8.79
CA SER A 136 13.83 -2.78 9.86
C SER A 136 13.20 -4.18 10.09
N LYS A 137 11.99 -4.41 9.59
CA LYS A 137 11.21 -5.64 9.83
C LYS A 137 10.84 -6.41 8.56
N LEU A 138 10.91 -5.74 7.40
CA LEU A 138 10.71 -6.36 6.09
C LEU A 138 11.98 -6.21 5.24
N MET A 139 13.09 -6.76 5.75
CA MET A 139 14.33 -6.82 4.96
C MET A 139 14.12 -7.73 3.74
N PRO A 140 14.41 -7.26 2.52
CA PRO A 140 14.13 -8.01 1.29
C PRO A 140 14.67 -9.44 1.30
N LEU A 141 15.86 -9.65 1.84
CA LEU A 141 16.51 -10.96 1.87
C LEU A 141 15.78 -11.97 2.79
N GLU A 142 15.31 -11.52 3.96
CA GLU A 142 14.60 -12.36 4.92
C GLU A 142 13.22 -12.74 4.39
N VAL A 143 12.51 -11.78 3.82
CA VAL A 143 11.18 -11.99 3.27
C VAL A 143 11.24 -12.84 2.00
N ASP A 144 12.20 -12.60 1.10
CA ASP A 144 12.35 -13.42 -0.11
C ASP A 144 12.61 -14.89 0.23
N THR A 145 13.40 -15.14 1.27
CA THR A 145 13.63 -16.49 1.80
C THR A 145 12.34 -17.09 2.37
N ALA A 146 11.56 -16.34 3.15
CA ALA A 146 10.32 -16.81 3.78
C ALA A 146 9.22 -17.10 2.74
N ILE A 147 9.14 -16.33 1.67
CA ILE A 147 8.18 -16.50 0.56
C ILE A 147 8.77 -17.35 -0.58
N ARG A 148 10.00 -17.88 -0.41
CA ARG A 148 10.66 -18.78 -1.37
C ARG A 148 10.80 -18.19 -2.78
N GLY A 149 11.36 -16.98 -2.90
CA GLY A 149 11.61 -16.31 -4.16
C GLY A 149 10.36 -15.75 -4.85
N ARG A 150 9.23 -15.69 -4.15
CA ARG A 150 7.96 -15.11 -4.66
C ARG A 150 7.65 -13.74 -4.10
N ALA A 151 8.67 -13.02 -3.69
CA ALA A 151 8.59 -11.62 -3.33
C ALA A 151 9.03 -10.74 -4.50
N TRP A 152 8.42 -9.57 -4.61
CA TRP A 152 8.88 -8.47 -5.42
C TRP A 152 9.01 -7.24 -4.53
N SER A 153 10.21 -6.98 -4.07
CA SER A 153 10.48 -5.91 -3.11
C SER A 153 10.68 -4.58 -3.82
N VAL A 154 9.93 -3.57 -3.39
CA VAL A 154 9.95 -2.20 -3.92
C VAL A 154 10.30 -1.25 -2.81
N ALA A 155 11.44 -0.57 -2.93
CA ALA A 155 11.84 0.46 -1.99
C ALA A 155 10.99 1.72 -2.17
N VAL A 156 10.38 2.18 -1.09
CA VAL A 156 9.58 3.42 -1.06
C VAL A 156 10.37 4.49 -0.32
N PHE A 157 10.86 5.45 -1.07
CA PHE A 157 11.56 6.63 -0.55
C PHE A 157 10.55 7.76 -0.26
N PRO A 158 10.93 8.77 0.52
CA PRO A 158 10.19 10.04 0.56
C PRO A 158 9.97 10.59 -0.85
N PHE A 159 9.10 11.57 -1.01
CA PHE A 159 8.85 12.16 -2.33
C PHE A 159 10.13 12.60 -3.04
N SER A 160 10.26 12.23 -4.29
CA SER A 160 11.19 12.87 -5.20
C SER A 160 10.80 14.34 -5.41
N PHE A 161 11.73 15.18 -5.90
CA PHE A 161 11.38 16.56 -6.20
C PHE A 161 10.23 16.70 -7.22
N SER A 162 10.15 15.79 -8.18
CA SER A 162 9.03 15.74 -9.13
C SER A 162 7.69 15.47 -8.46
N GLU A 163 7.63 14.52 -7.52
CA GLU A 163 6.42 14.22 -6.75
C GLU A 163 6.06 15.37 -5.79
N PHE A 164 7.07 16.00 -5.18
CA PHE A 164 6.89 17.21 -4.38
C PHE A 164 6.31 18.38 -5.19
N LEU A 165 6.80 18.60 -6.41
CA LEU A 165 6.23 19.61 -7.32
C LEU A 165 4.79 19.27 -7.67
N HIS A 166 4.48 18.00 -7.94
CA HIS A 166 3.11 17.57 -8.21
C HIS A 166 2.17 17.87 -7.03
N LEU A 167 2.62 17.59 -5.81
CA LEU A 167 1.86 17.91 -4.59
C LEU A 167 1.57 19.41 -4.45
N ARG A 168 2.57 20.26 -4.74
CA ARG A 168 2.48 21.72 -4.55
C ARG A 168 1.75 22.46 -5.69
N GLN A 169 1.83 21.95 -6.89
CA GLN A 169 1.39 22.65 -8.10
C GLN A 169 0.44 21.85 -9.01
N GLY A 170 0.13 20.58 -8.66
CA GLY A 170 -0.61 19.67 -9.50
C GLY A 170 0.22 19.10 -10.66
N SER A 171 -0.43 18.30 -11.51
CA SER A 171 0.23 17.70 -12.69
C SER A 171 0.50 18.78 -13.74
N ARG A 172 1.75 18.94 -14.16
CA ARG A 172 2.16 19.94 -15.16
C ARG A 172 3.17 19.34 -16.14
N GLU A 173 3.17 19.86 -17.36
CA GLU A 173 4.15 19.45 -18.37
C GLU A 173 5.56 19.96 -18.03
N ARG A 174 6.56 19.11 -18.30
CA ARG A 174 7.97 19.40 -18.01
C ARG A 174 8.46 20.73 -18.63
N ASN A 175 7.96 21.09 -19.80
CA ASN A 175 8.35 22.29 -20.50
C ASN A 175 7.84 23.57 -19.83
N GLU A 176 6.70 23.53 -19.14
CA GLU A 176 6.16 24.67 -18.39
C GLU A 176 7.00 25.02 -17.16
N ILE A 177 7.74 24.04 -16.61
CA ILE A 177 8.55 24.19 -15.39
C ILE A 177 9.86 24.93 -15.66
N LEU A 178 10.36 24.87 -16.88
CA LEU A 178 11.73 25.31 -17.22
C LEU A 178 11.82 26.79 -17.68
N PHE A 179 10.69 27.46 -17.99
CA PHE A 179 10.74 28.79 -18.59
C PHE A 179 9.86 29.82 -17.86
N GLY A 180 10.26 31.11 -17.92
CA GLY A 180 9.51 32.26 -17.42
C GLY A 180 9.45 32.42 -15.89
N THR A 181 8.39 33.07 -15.39
CA THR A 181 8.14 33.31 -13.96
C THR A 181 8.07 32.01 -13.14
N ARG A 182 7.63 30.93 -13.77
CA ARG A 182 7.56 29.59 -13.17
C ARG A 182 8.94 28.99 -12.84
N LYS A 183 9.96 29.34 -13.58
CA LYS A 183 11.35 28.95 -13.26
C LYS A 183 11.80 29.50 -11.90
N ILE A 184 11.40 30.71 -11.56
CA ILE A 184 11.71 31.34 -10.26
C ILE A 184 10.99 30.59 -9.15
N GLU A 185 9.72 30.30 -9.32
CA GLU A 185 8.90 29.54 -8.36
C GLU A 185 9.47 28.11 -8.16
N THR A 186 9.81 27.41 -9.24
CA THR A 186 10.43 26.07 -9.19
C THR A 186 11.76 26.09 -8.45
N LYS A 187 12.59 27.10 -8.66
CA LYS A 187 13.85 27.28 -7.91
C LYS A 187 13.60 27.47 -6.42
N ARG A 188 12.60 28.27 -6.05
CA ARG A 188 12.20 28.46 -4.65
C ARG A 188 11.74 27.15 -4.02
N LEU A 189 10.87 26.40 -4.72
CA LEU A 189 10.38 25.09 -4.26
C LEU A 189 11.52 24.05 -4.19
N PHE A 190 12.51 24.13 -5.08
CA PHE A 190 13.68 23.28 -4.99
C PHE A 190 14.53 23.59 -3.75
N ALA A 191 14.71 24.87 -3.42
CA ALA A 191 15.41 25.27 -2.21
C ALA A 191 14.67 24.81 -0.93
N GLU A 192 13.33 24.89 -0.94
CA GLU A 192 12.46 24.36 0.12
C GLU A 192 12.65 22.84 0.25
N TYR A 193 12.54 22.10 -0.86
CA TYR A 193 12.75 20.66 -0.91
C TYR A 193 14.15 20.24 -0.45
N ALA A 194 15.19 20.95 -0.89
CA ALA A 194 16.57 20.67 -0.49
C ALA A 194 16.80 20.88 1.01
N ARG A 195 16.06 21.81 1.64
CA ARG A 195 16.15 22.11 3.06
C ARG A 195 15.38 21.11 3.95
N TRP A 196 14.19 20.73 3.53
CA TRP A 196 13.25 19.95 4.36
C TRP A 196 13.09 18.49 3.91
N GLY A 197 13.56 18.14 2.71
CA GLY A 197 13.41 16.83 2.12
C GLY A 197 12.02 16.57 1.52
N GLY A 198 11.81 15.34 1.12
CA GLY A 198 10.57 14.89 0.48
C GLY A 198 9.61 14.13 1.42
N PHE A 199 9.66 14.35 2.71
CA PHE A 199 8.67 13.75 3.61
C PHE A 199 7.30 14.42 3.40
N PRO A 200 6.25 13.60 3.17
CA PRO A 200 4.88 14.10 3.01
C PRO A 200 4.29 14.63 4.32
#